data_9060e737513be7b43c2d53eff457b06e
#
_entry.id   9060e737513be7b43c2d53eff457b06e
#
_cell.length_a   1.000
_cell.length_b   1.000
_cell.length_c   1.000
_cell.angle_alpha   90.00
_cell.angle_beta   90.00
_cell.angle_gamma   90.00
#
_symmetry.space_group_name_H-M   'P 1'
#
loop_
_entity.id
_entity.type
_entity.pdbx_description
1 polymer ?
#
loop_
_entity_poly.entity_id
_entity_poly.type
_entity_poly.pdbx_seq_one_letter_code
_entity_poly.pdbx_strand_id
1 'polypeptide(L)'
;YEIDQSAPVGKRVKAHNSSNAPWMCNSCIYYICEDSKQNLWFATKSGISMRAADGTSVRFDSLKVGDVAVRDMVVMQLVEGRDGEMWLASNTHGVIRIQGSGNSLSGYTFSGYSVSNGKLNSDYANCIYRDIEGRIWVGTGGSGLSLYDAVEDVFLPVHKLWNLPGDAVTNIQSDKKGNLWLGTNVGLLRLTVPRDLQNVTYRLYTTSDGLQDNIFNRGASFVASDGEMFFGGHRGYNSFYPNKQDEQVFSSPVVITDIKVFNQSWTALSGEERSEISNLSPRFTDKIVLNYKRNNFSIEFSALEYANPERNQYAYRLDGFDAGWQHTDASKRFAYYNNLKSGTYTFYVKSSNSNGIWDENVQTVKVVILPPPWKTWWAYTLYIIILVGIAGYIYRIIRNRIRLRN
;
A
#
# COMPACT_ATOMS: atom_id res chain seq x y z
N TYR A 1 18.56 33.37 -3.56
CA TYR A 1 19.63 33.96 -2.74
C TYR A 1 20.91 33.14 -2.92
N GLU A 2 22.05 33.81 -3.00
CA GLU A 2 23.38 33.23 -2.92
C GLU A 2 23.93 33.45 -1.52
N ILE A 3 24.47 32.38 -0.91
CA ILE A 3 25.02 32.46 0.45
C ILE A 3 26.53 32.28 0.36
N ASP A 4 27.27 33.37 0.64
CA ASP A 4 28.73 33.35 0.77
C ASP A 4 29.10 33.14 2.23
N GLN A 5 29.50 31.93 2.58
CA GLN A 5 29.90 31.58 3.95
C GLN A 5 31.22 32.28 4.37
N SER A 6 32.03 32.71 3.44
CA SER A 6 33.30 33.42 3.72
C SER A 6 33.10 34.89 4.03
N ALA A 7 31.97 35.47 3.60
CA ALA A 7 31.69 36.89 3.82
C ALA A 7 31.31 37.19 5.30
N PRO A 8 31.53 38.44 5.76
CA PRO A 8 31.14 38.86 7.10
C PRO A 8 29.62 38.73 7.32
N VAL A 9 29.24 38.47 8.58
CA VAL A 9 27.85 38.42 9.00
C VAL A 9 27.13 39.71 8.58
N GLY A 10 25.99 39.61 7.90
CA GLY A 10 25.25 40.75 7.33
C GLY A 10 25.54 41.01 5.82
N LYS A 11 26.62 40.44 5.27
CA LYS A 11 26.92 40.45 3.82
C LYS A 11 26.90 39.06 3.18
N ARG A 12 26.59 38.04 3.94
CA ARG A 12 26.62 36.63 3.50
C ARG A 12 25.53 36.27 2.49
N VAL A 13 24.43 37.03 2.49
CA VAL A 13 23.27 36.73 1.64
C VAL A 13 23.16 37.79 0.54
N LYS A 14 23.24 37.35 -0.70
CA LYS A 14 23.05 38.17 -1.87
C LYS A 14 21.75 37.76 -2.55
N ALA A 15 20.83 38.71 -2.67
CA ALA A 15 19.57 38.49 -3.39
C ALA A 15 19.79 38.66 -4.89
N HIS A 16 19.37 37.66 -5.66
CA HIS A 16 19.30 37.74 -7.11
C HIS A 16 17.83 37.77 -7.56
N ASN A 17 17.56 38.63 -8.52
CA ASN A 17 16.27 38.73 -9.23
C ASN A 17 16.52 39.12 -10.69
N SER A 18 15.51 39.10 -11.52
CA SER A 18 15.62 39.42 -12.95
C SER A 18 16.11 40.85 -13.23
N SER A 19 16.01 41.77 -12.25
CA SER A 19 16.50 43.14 -12.40
C SER A 19 17.99 43.31 -12.14
N ASN A 20 18.54 42.58 -11.14
CA ASN A 20 19.97 42.65 -10.79
C ASN A 20 20.78 41.47 -11.34
N ALA A 21 20.12 40.46 -11.90
CA ALA A 21 20.69 39.30 -12.55
C ALA A 21 19.98 39.07 -13.90
N PRO A 22 20.34 39.89 -14.94
CA PRO A 22 19.65 39.88 -16.23
C PRO A 22 19.77 38.56 -17.00
N TRP A 23 20.65 37.66 -16.54
CA TRP A 23 20.77 36.29 -17.04
C TRP A 23 19.64 35.38 -16.56
N MET A 24 18.86 35.75 -15.57
CA MET A 24 17.71 35.02 -15.10
C MET A 24 16.47 35.30 -15.96
N CYS A 25 15.81 34.27 -16.42
CA CYS A 25 14.56 34.43 -17.18
C CYS A 25 13.42 34.98 -16.30
N ASN A 26 13.35 34.56 -15.04
CA ASN A 26 12.34 35.04 -14.11
C ASN A 26 12.84 34.97 -12.66
N SER A 27 12.36 35.87 -11.80
CA SER A 27 12.71 35.90 -10.38
C SER A 27 12.03 34.79 -9.53
N CYS A 28 10.98 34.14 -10.07
CA CYS A 28 10.32 33.02 -9.45
C CYS A 28 10.99 31.72 -9.88
N ILE A 29 11.84 31.16 -9.04
CA ILE A 29 12.58 29.93 -9.27
C ILE A 29 11.86 28.81 -8.54
N TYR A 30 11.56 27.71 -9.24
CA TYR A 30 10.96 26.51 -8.68
C TYR A 30 11.97 25.44 -8.33
N TYR A 31 13.08 25.34 -9.10
CA TYR A 31 14.10 24.34 -8.88
C TYR A 31 15.48 24.81 -9.36
N ILE A 32 16.53 24.34 -8.71
CA ILE A 32 17.91 24.55 -9.10
C ILE A 32 18.59 23.19 -9.16
N CYS A 33 19.34 22.93 -10.22
CA CYS A 33 20.11 21.71 -10.41
C CYS A 33 21.53 22.06 -10.87
N GLU A 34 22.50 21.34 -10.35
CA GLU A 34 23.86 21.35 -10.84
C GLU A 34 24.06 20.14 -11.76
N ASP A 35 24.60 20.38 -12.98
CA ASP A 35 24.92 19.31 -13.91
C ASP A 35 26.35 18.75 -13.64
N SER A 36 26.69 17.66 -14.31
CA SER A 36 28.01 17.00 -14.19
C SER A 36 29.19 17.87 -14.59
N LYS A 37 28.94 18.98 -15.30
CA LYS A 37 29.95 19.98 -15.69
C LYS A 37 30.00 21.18 -14.74
N GLN A 38 29.31 21.09 -13.59
CA GLN A 38 29.20 22.15 -12.57
C GLN A 38 28.46 23.41 -13.07
N ASN A 39 27.62 23.29 -14.09
CA ASN A 39 26.73 24.37 -14.48
C ASN A 39 25.46 24.35 -13.61
N LEU A 40 25.02 25.53 -13.18
CA LEU A 40 23.79 25.68 -12.42
C LEU A 40 22.61 25.98 -13.37
N TRP A 41 21.61 25.14 -13.34
CA TRP A 41 20.37 25.28 -14.11
C TRP A 41 19.24 25.75 -13.22
N PHE A 42 18.47 26.72 -13.69
CA PHE A 42 17.40 27.35 -12.96
C PHE A 42 16.07 27.14 -13.69
N ALA A 43 15.16 26.37 -13.08
CA ALA A 43 13.78 26.22 -13.52
C ALA A 43 12.95 27.39 -13.01
N THR A 44 12.31 28.12 -13.90
CA THR A 44 11.60 29.35 -13.52
C THR A 44 10.14 29.35 -13.99
N LYS A 45 9.38 30.35 -13.53
CA LYS A 45 8.02 30.61 -13.99
C LYS A 45 7.94 30.93 -15.49
N SER A 46 9.03 31.36 -16.11
CA SER A 46 9.07 31.79 -17.52
C SER A 46 10.34 31.25 -18.19
N GLY A 47 10.39 29.94 -18.38
CA GLY A 47 11.52 29.29 -19.03
C GLY A 47 12.64 28.91 -18.07
N ILE A 48 13.84 28.76 -18.61
CA ILE A 48 15.04 28.28 -17.92
C ILE A 48 16.24 29.17 -18.19
N SER A 49 17.16 29.19 -17.23
CA SER A 49 18.46 29.84 -17.35
C SER A 49 19.57 28.88 -16.90
N MET A 50 20.76 29.03 -17.43
CA MET A 50 21.92 28.31 -17.01
C MET A 50 23.04 29.32 -16.65
N ARG A 51 23.80 29.01 -15.60
CA ARG A 51 25.03 29.70 -15.26
C ARG A 51 26.15 28.67 -15.24
N ALA A 52 27.08 28.81 -16.16
CA ALA A 52 28.24 27.94 -16.28
C ALA A 52 29.23 28.14 -15.12
N ALA A 53 30.09 27.13 -14.87
CA ALA A 53 31.09 27.17 -13.83
C ALA A 53 32.11 28.33 -14.01
N ASP A 54 32.35 28.77 -15.25
CA ASP A 54 33.18 29.91 -15.57
C ASP A 54 32.50 31.28 -15.34
N GLY A 55 31.23 31.26 -14.87
CA GLY A 55 30.45 32.47 -14.63
C GLY A 55 29.69 33.00 -15.84
N THR A 56 29.88 32.44 -17.02
CA THR A 56 29.04 32.76 -18.19
C THR A 56 27.60 32.28 -17.99
N SER A 57 26.65 32.87 -18.69
CA SER A 57 25.22 32.55 -18.48
C SER A 57 24.47 32.50 -19.80
N VAL A 58 23.48 31.59 -19.87
CA VAL A 58 22.65 31.41 -21.04
C VAL A 58 21.16 31.50 -20.60
N ARG A 59 20.38 32.25 -21.34
CA ARG A 59 18.92 32.32 -21.22
C ARG A 59 18.29 31.54 -22.36
N PHE A 60 17.35 30.68 -22.06
CA PHE A 60 16.68 29.86 -23.07
C PHE A 60 15.24 30.35 -23.39
N ASP A 61 14.86 31.54 -22.93
CA ASP A 61 13.53 32.12 -23.08
C ASP A 61 13.16 32.50 -24.53
N SER A 62 14.13 32.73 -25.39
CA SER A 62 13.93 33.07 -26.81
C SER A 62 13.73 31.84 -27.72
N LEU A 63 13.95 30.63 -27.23
CA LEU A 63 13.81 29.41 -28.00
C LEU A 63 12.36 28.92 -28.07
N LYS A 64 12.11 28.05 -29.04
CA LYS A 64 10.81 27.38 -29.19
C LYS A 64 10.98 25.88 -29.17
N VAL A 65 9.96 25.20 -28.63
CA VAL A 65 9.75 23.76 -28.72
C VAL A 65 8.46 23.54 -29.49
N GLY A 66 8.57 23.10 -30.75
CA GLY A 66 7.45 23.22 -31.68
C GLY A 66 7.05 24.68 -31.88
N ASP A 67 5.76 24.99 -31.68
CA ASP A 67 5.22 26.33 -31.80
C ASP A 67 5.25 27.14 -30.49
N VAL A 68 5.63 26.52 -29.38
CA VAL A 68 5.59 27.12 -28.03
C VAL A 68 6.94 27.74 -27.67
N ALA A 69 6.95 29.02 -27.29
CA ALA A 69 8.15 29.68 -26.81
C ALA A 69 8.50 29.19 -25.38
N VAL A 70 9.78 28.92 -25.11
CA VAL A 70 10.24 28.47 -23.79
C VAL A 70 9.90 29.46 -22.68
N ARG A 71 9.84 30.76 -22.96
CA ARG A 71 9.42 31.80 -22.02
C ARG A 71 7.96 31.69 -21.53
N ASP A 72 7.13 30.98 -22.28
CA ASP A 72 5.71 30.76 -21.93
C ASP A 72 5.51 29.46 -21.11
N MET A 73 6.61 28.72 -20.87
CA MET A 73 6.60 27.46 -20.11
C MET A 73 6.90 27.71 -18.65
N VAL A 74 6.11 27.14 -17.77
CA VAL A 74 6.38 27.08 -16.34
C VAL A 74 7.14 25.79 -16.07
N VAL A 75 8.43 25.90 -15.80
CA VAL A 75 9.31 24.74 -15.53
C VAL A 75 9.36 24.48 -14.05
N MET A 76 8.98 23.27 -13.64
CA MET A 76 8.84 22.87 -12.22
C MET A 76 10.11 22.21 -11.70
N GLN A 77 10.72 21.35 -12.50
CA GLN A 77 11.90 20.60 -12.14
C GLN A 77 12.74 20.25 -13.37
N LEU A 78 14.02 19.99 -13.15
CA LEU A 78 14.93 19.54 -14.18
C LEU A 78 15.94 18.53 -13.59
N VAL A 79 16.43 17.64 -14.45
CA VAL A 79 17.42 16.61 -14.10
C VAL A 79 18.33 16.34 -15.28
N GLU A 80 19.61 16.07 -15.01
CA GLU A 80 20.55 15.62 -16.02
C GLU A 80 20.31 14.13 -16.34
N GLY A 81 20.20 13.81 -17.63
CA GLY A 81 20.10 12.44 -18.12
C GLY A 81 21.45 11.71 -18.15
N ARG A 82 21.48 10.52 -18.76
CA ARG A 82 22.67 9.66 -18.78
C ARG A 82 23.80 10.25 -19.66
N ASP A 83 23.43 10.85 -20.78
CA ASP A 83 24.36 11.33 -21.81
C ASP A 83 24.65 12.84 -21.66
N GLY A 84 24.32 13.42 -20.49
CA GLY A 84 24.49 14.83 -20.19
C GLY A 84 23.44 15.75 -20.80
N GLU A 85 22.34 15.19 -21.34
CA GLU A 85 21.15 15.92 -21.74
C GLU A 85 20.36 16.38 -20.52
N MET A 86 19.68 17.52 -20.63
CA MET A 86 18.82 18.01 -19.56
C MET A 86 17.35 17.71 -19.86
N TRP A 87 16.66 17.14 -18.88
CA TRP A 87 15.25 16.84 -18.94
C TRP A 87 14.47 17.76 -18.00
N LEU A 88 13.39 18.35 -18.49
CA LEU A 88 12.58 19.34 -17.78
C LEU A 88 11.13 18.90 -17.70
N ALA A 89 10.56 19.04 -16.53
CA ALA A 89 9.12 18.90 -16.31
C ALA A 89 8.46 20.31 -16.35
N SER A 90 7.50 20.49 -17.23
CA SER A 90 6.68 21.69 -17.30
C SER A 90 5.23 21.36 -16.92
N ASN A 91 4.64 22.19 -16.07
CA ASN A 91 3.23 21.98 -15.69
C ASN A 91 2.24 22.55 -16.74
N THR A 92 2.73 22.94 -17.90
CA THR A 92 1.91 23.53 -18.98
C THR A 92 2.15 22.87 -20.34
N HIS A 93 3.33 22.28 -20.55
CA HIS A 93 3.77 21.80 -21.87
C HIS A 93 4.48 20.44 -21.82
N GLY A 94 4.21 19.64 -20.78
CA GLY A 94 4.74 18.29 -20.65
C GLY A 94 6.23 18.25 -20.30
N VAL A 95 7.01 17.48 -21.04
CA VAL A 95 8.44 17.28 -20.82
C VAL A 95 9.24 17.83 -21.99
N ILE A 96 10.37 18.45 -21.69
CA ILE A 96 11.33 18.93 -22.68
C ILE A 96 12.68 18.28 -22.44
N ARG A 97 13.32 17.80 -23.50
CA ARG A 97 14.70 17.34 -23.50
C ARG A 97 15.56 18.37 -24.21
N ILE A 98 16.65 18.76 -23.56
CA ILE A 98 17.68 19.67 -24.09
C ILE A 98 18.93 18.86 -24.31
N GLN A 99 19.45 18.86 -25.53
CA GLN A 99 20.71 18.23 -25.90
C GLN A 99 21.68 19.28 -26.42
N GLY A 100 22.93 19.15 -26.06
CA GLY A 100 23.98 20.07 -26.52
C GLY A 100 24.86 20.57 -25.37
N SER A 101 25.71 21.55 -25.70
CA SER A 101 26.63 22.14 -24.74
C SER A 101 27.12 23.48 -25.22
N GLY A 102 27.78 24.24 -24.32
CA GLY A 102 28.40 25.51 -24.60
C GLY A 102 27.66 26.71 -24.03
N ASN A 103 28.20 27.91 -24.33
CA ASN A 103 27.75 29.16 -23.74
C ASN A 103 26.86 29.97 -24.72
N SER A 104 26.37 29.31 -25.77
CA SER A 104 25.53 29.91 -26.81
C SER A 104 24.29 29.05 -27.07
N LEU A 105 23.16 29.70 -27.32
CA LEU A 105 21.89 29.04 -27.64
C LEU A 105 21.98 28.12 -28.85
N SER A 106 22.81 28.46 -29.84
CA SER A 106 23.00 27.67 -31.07
C SER A 106 23.62 26.29 -30.84
N GLY A 107 24.23 26.07 -29.66
CA GLY A 107 24.78 24.77 -29.26
C GLY A 107 23.77 23.78 -28.70
N TYR A 108 22.47 24.17 -28.60
CA TYR A 108 21.44 23.35 -27.97
C TYR A 108 20.28 23.04 -28.93
N THR A 109 19.79 21.79 -28.83
CA THR A 109 18.58 21.33 -29.51
C THR A 109 17.53 20.95 -28.50
N PHE A 110 16.24 21.08 -28.86
CA PHE A 110 15.11 20.84 -27.99
C PHE A 110 14.15 19.85 -28.59
N SER A 111 13.72 18.88 -27.79
CA SER A 111 12.66 17.93 -28.12
C SER A 111 11.55 18.01 -27.09
N GLY A 112 10.31 18.10 -27.54
CA GLY A 112 9.13 18.17 -26.67
C GLY A 112 8.37 16.85 -26.63
N TYR A 113 7.85 16.52 -25.46
CA TYR A 113 6.99 15.37 -25.20
C TYR A 113 5.71 15.87 -24.56
N SER A 114 4.59 15.75 -25.27
CA SER A 114 3.31 16.32 -24.91
C SER A 114 2.17 15.43 -25.35
N VAL A 115 0.96 15.74 -24.89
CA VAL A 115 -0.26 15.10 -25.36
C VAL A 115 -0.48 15.36 -26.85
N SER A 116 -0.19 16.57 -27.32
CA SER A 116 -0.43 16.97 -28.71
C SER A 116 0.39 16.19 -29.74
N ASN A 117 1.60 15.73 -29.38
CA ASN A 117 2.42 14.87 -30.25
C ASN A 117 2.37 13.39 -29.93
N GLY A 118 1.50 12.99 -28.96
CA GLY A 118 1.30 11.59 -28.58
C GLY A 118 2.43 10.97 -27.77
N LYS A 119 3.44 11.76 -27.35
CA LYS A 119 4.63 11.26 -26.67
C LYS A 119 4.54 11.26 -25.16
N LEU A 120 3.51 11.89 -24.59
CA LEU A 120 3.22 11.92 -23.15
C LEU A 120 1.69 11.94 -22.94
N ASN A 121 1.22 11.40 -21.81
CA ASN A 121 -0.22 11.31 -21.52
C ASN A 121 -0.82 12.51 -20.80
N SER A 122 0.02 13.46 -20.36
CA SER A 122 -0.43 14.66 -19.68
C SER A 122 0.60 15.79 -19.87
N ASP A 123 0.15 16.96 -20.27
CA ASP A 123 1.00 18.14 -20.36
C ASP A 123 1.29 18.76 -18.98
N TYR A 124 0.74 18.18 -17.92
CA TYR A 124 0.91 18.60 -16.53
C TYR A 124 2.01 17.80 -15.84
N ALA A 125 3.28 17.99 -16.25
CA ALA A 125 4.42 17.35 -15.62
C ALA A 125 4.82 18.11 -14.34
N ASN A 126 4.64 17.45 -13.18
CA ASN A 126 4.94 18.02 -11.85
C ASN A 126 6.39 17.84 -11.44
N CYS A 127 6.97 16.69 -11.73
CA CYS A 127 8.32 16.30 -11.35
C CYS A 127 8.96 15.38 -12.38
N ILE A 128 10.28 15.38 -12.41
CA ILE A 128 11.10 14.52 -13.27
C ILE A 128 12.27 14.00 -12.47
N TYR A 129 12.62 12.74 -12.68
CA TYR A 129 13.63 12.08 -11.87
C TYR A 129 14.44 11.08 -12.70
N ARG A 130 15.77 11.03 -12.47
CA ARG A 130 16.64 9.99 -13.00
C ARG A 130 17.01 9.03 -11.88
N ASP A 131 16.67 7.77 -12.05
CA ASP A 131 17.02 6.73 -11.07
C ASP A 131 18.47 6.25 -11.20
N ILE A 132 18.87 5.35 -10.30
CA ILE A 132 20.22 4.78 -10.25
C ILE A 132 20.60 3.96 -11.49
N GLU A 133 19.60 3.45 -12.22
CA GLU A 133 19.77 2.74 -13.49
C GLU A 133 19.86 3.72 -14.69
N GLY A 134 19.70 5.03 -14.44
CA GLY A 134 19.69 6.07 -15.44
C GLY A 134 18.38 6.20 -16.22
N ARG A 135 17.27 5.60 -15.74
CA ARG A 135 15.95 5.70 -16.35
C ARG A 135 15.32 7.05 -15.97
N ILE A 136 14.60 7.64 -16.91
CA ILE A 136 13.92 8.94 -16.70
C ILE A 136 12.45 8.68 -16.37
N TRP A 137 12.03 9.18 -15.21
CA TRP A 137 10.68 9.07 -14.68
C TRP A 137 10.01 10.43 -14.64
N VAL A 138 8.74 10.48 -14.99
CA VAL A 138 7.91 11.69 -14.93
C VAL A 138 6.67 11.45 -14.09
N GLY A 139 6.48 12.31 -13.11
CA GLY A 139 5.25 12.39 -12.33
C GLY A 139 4.34 13.47 -12.87
N THR A 140 3.10 13.13 -13.14
CA THR A 140 2.11 14.04 -13.74
C THR A 140 0.94 14.32 -12.80
N GLY A 141 0.23 15.43 -13.04
CA GLY A 141 -0.99 15.80 -12.33
C GLY A 141 -2.24 15.26 -13.03
N GLY A 142 -2.54 13.96 -12.87
CA GLY A 142 -3.76 13.35 -13.42
C GLY A 142 -3.55 12.16 -14.34
N SER A 143 -2.29 11.82 -14.69
CA SER A 143 -1.94 10.58 -15.40
C SER A 143 -0.90 9.72 -14.66
N GLY A 144 -0.55 10.14 -13.44
CA GLY A 144 0.34 9.41 -12.55
C GLY A 144 1.79 9.39 -13.02
N LEU A 145 2.42 8.22 -12.94
CA LEU A 145 3.82 7.97 -13.25
C LEU A 145 3.99 7.49 -14.70
N SER A 146 4.99 8.05 -15.40
CA SER A 146 5.42 7.61 -16.73
C SER A 146 6.92 7.36 -16.76
N LEU A 147 7.34 6.41 -17.60
CA LEU A 147 8.74 6.03 -17.80
C LEU A 147 9.14 6.32 -19.25
N TYR A 148 10.28 6.96 -19.46
CA TYR A 148 10.82 7.20 -20.79
C TYR A 148 11.32 5.92 -21.44
N ASP A 149 10.82 5.63 -22.63
CA ASP A 149 11.30 4.58 -23.51
C ASP A 149 12.18 5.21 -24.59
N ALA A 150 13.47 4.87 -24.57
CA ALA A 150 14.44 5.42 -25.51
C ALA A 150 14.34 4.81 -26.92
N VAL A 151 13.72 3.62 -27.07
CA VAL A 151 13.57 2.96 -28.36
C VAL A 151 12.45 3.61 -29.16
N GLU A 152 11.30 3.81 -28.52
CA GLU A 152 10.13 4.43 -29.14
C GLU A 152 10.15 5.97 -29.04
N ASP A 153 11.08 6.56 -28.29
CA ASP A 153 11.16 7.99 -27.98
C ASP A 153 9.86 8.58 -27.42
N VAL A 154 9.25 7.89 -26.46
CA VAL A 154 7.97 8.24 -25.82
C VAL A 154 8.01 7.98 -24.31
N PHE A 155 7.06 8.55 -23.56
CA PHE A 155 6.83 8.22 -22.15
C PHE A 155 5.70 7.19 -22.01
N LEU A 156 6.01 6.01 -21.54
CA LEU A 156 5.06 4.92 -21.28
C LEU A 156 4.29 5.18 -19.98
N PRO A 157 2.95 5.06 -19.99
CA PRO A 157 2.11 5.32 -18.82
C PRO A 157 2.10 4.12 -17.84
N VAL A 158 3.20 3.88 -17.15
CA VAL A 158 3.38 2.74 -16.24
C VAL A 158 2.45 2.75 -15.04
N HIS A 159 1.91 3.92 -14.67
CA HIS A 159 0.94 4.04 -13.59
C HIS A 159 -0.29 3.16 -13.80
N LYS A 160 -0.86 3.21 -15.00
CA LYS A 160 -1.99 2.35 -15.40
C LYS A 160 -1.58 0.89 -15.56
N LEU A 161 -0.41 0.65 -16.15
CA LEU A 161 0.11 -0.69 -16.40
C LEU A 161 0.30 -1.48 -15.10
N TRP A 162 0.78 -0.83 -14.04
CA TRP A 162 1.04 -1.44 -12.74
C TRP A 162 -0.10 -1.25 -11.73
N ASN A 163 -1.22 -0.68 -12.17
CA ASN A 163 -2.40 -0.39 -11.34
C ASN A 163 -2.05 0.29 -10.01
N LEU A 164 -1.26 1.37 -10.10
CA LEU A 164 -0.83 2.12 -8.92
C LEU A 164 -1.98 2.97 -8.37
N PRO A 165 -2.03 3.20 -7.05
CA PRO A 165 -3.06 4.03 -6.44
C PRO A 165 -2.84 5.54 -6.68
N GLY A 166 -3.93 6.28 -6.78
CA GLY A 166 -3.91 7.72 -7.08
C GLY A 166 -3.74 7.99 -8.57
N ASP A 167 -3.67 9.24 -8.96
CA ASP A 167 -3.50 9.69 -10.34
C ASP A 167 -2.59 10.92 -10.48
N ALA A 168 -2.18 11.51 -9.35
CA ALA A 168 -1.26 12.64 -9.32
C ALA A 168 0.03 12.26 -8.56
N VAL A 169 1.17 12.43 -9.22
CA VAL A 169 2.51 12.28 -8.64
C VAL A 169 3.15 13.67 -8.56
N THR A 170 3.52 14.08 -7.36
CA THR A 170 4.07 15.41 -7.07
C THR A 170 5.58 15.43 -6.82
N ASN A 171 6.12 14.29 -6.39
CA ASN A 171 7.54 14.12 -6.07
C ASN A 171 7.98 12.70 -6.41
N ILE A 172 9.25 12.57 -6.82
CA ILE A 172 9.91 11.28 -7.02
C ILE A 172 11.30 11.37 -6.39
N GLN A 173 11.64 10.40 -5.55
CA GLN A 173 12.95 10.20 -4.97
C GLN A 173 13.32 8.72 -4.98
N SER A 174 14.57 8.34 -4.85
CA SER A 174 14.97 6.95 -4.64
C SER A 174 15.71 6.74 -3.34
N ASP A 175 15.54 5.58 -2.73
CA ASP A 175 16.35 5.14 -1.62
C ASP A 175 17.65 4.47 -2.09
N LYS A 176 18.54 4.13 -1.15
CA LYS A 176 19.82 3.48 -1.43
C LYS A 176 19.70 2.07 -2.04
N LYS A 177 18.51 1.46 -1.95
CA LYS A 177 18.21 0.14 -2.56
C LYS A 177 17.64 0.30 -3.98
N GLY A 178 17.39 1.52 -4.44
CA GLY A 178 16.81 1.83 -5.74
C GLY A 178 15.29 1.79 -5.78
N ASN A 179 14.59 1.65 -4.63
CA ASN A 179 13.13 1.80 -4.62
C ASN A 179 12.78 3.27 -4.86
N LEU A 180 11.74 3.50 -5.65
CA LEU A 180 11.20 4.83 -5.86
C LEU A 180 10.17 5.17 -4.76
N TRP A 181 10.25 6.40 -4.27
CA TRP A 181 9.32 6.97 -3.31
C TRP A 181 8.58 8.12 -3.97
N LEU A 182 7.27 7.98 -4.11
CA LEU A 182 6.41 8.89 -4.83
C LEU A 182 5.47 9.61 -3.86
N GLY A 183 5.58 10.93 -3.78
CA GLY A 183 4.53 11.76 -3.16
C GLY A 183 3.34 11.81 -4.10
N THR A 184 2.16 11.41 -3.62
CA THR A 184 0.94 11.34 -4.43
C THR A 184 -0.20 12.15 -3.81
N ASN A 185 -1.37 12.11 -4.43
CA ASN A 185 -2.61 12.68 -3.87
C ASN A 185 -3.36 11.72 -2.92
N VAL A 186 -2.88 10.51 -2.70
CA VAL A 186 -3.50 9.50 -1.82
C VAL A 186 -2.56 8.97 -0.73
N GLY A 187 -1.33 9.47 -0.69
CA GLY A 187 -0.31 9.07 0.27
C GLY A 187 1.10 9.05 -0.33
N LEU A 188 2.03 8.49 0.43
CA LEU A 188 3.40 8.23 0.00
C LEU A 188 3.52 6.79 -0.51
N LEU A 189 3.90 6.63 -1.77
CA LEU A 189 3.99 5.33 -2.41
C LEU A 189 5.45 4.91 -2.53
N ARG A 190 5.83 3.77 -1.93
CA ARG A 190 7.10 3.11 -2.19
C ARG A 190 6.91 2.10 -3.30
N LEU A 191 7.71 2.19 -4.34
CA LEU A 191 7.66 1.35 -5.52
C LEU A 191 8.98 0.60 -5.66
N THR A 192 8.93 -0.73 -5.66
CA THR A 192 10.09 -1.58 -5.95
C THR A 192 10.03 -1.99 -7.41
N VAL A 193 10.99 -1.47 -8.18
CA VAL A 193 11.03 -1.64 -9.63
C VAL A 193 12.26 -2.48 -10.01
N PRO A 194 12.09 -3.75 -10.38
CA PRO A 194 13.16 -4.58 -10.90
C PRO A 194 13.74 -4.01 -12.22
N ARG A 195 14.96 -4.44 -12.57
CA ARG A 195 15.63 -3.99 -13.80
C ARG A 195 14.85 -4.35 -15.07
N ASP A 196 14.21 -5.50 -15.07
CA ASP A 196 13.41 -6.01 -16.18
C ASP A 196 11.98 -5.43 -16.25
N LEU A 197 11.63 -4.54 -15.32
CA LEU A 197 10.32 -3.91 -15.18
C LEU A 197 9.16 -4.92 -14.95
N GLN A 198 9.48 -6.17 -14.61
CA GLN A 198 8.49 -7.20 -14.29
C GLN A 198 8.32 -7.35 -12.77
N ASN A 199 7.16 -7.85 -12.35
CA ASN A 199 6.87 -8.08 -10.94
C ASN A 199 7.09 -6.84 -10.05
N VAL A 200 6.71 -5.68 -10.57
CA VAL A 200 6.74 -4.43 -9.80
C VAL A 200 5.80 -4.53 -8.62
N THR A 201 6.28 -4.20 -7.44
CA THR A 201 5.48 -4.19 -6.21
C THR A 201 5.46 -2.80 -5.61
N TYR A 202 4.38 -2.49 -4.89
CA TYR A 202 4.27 -1.21 -4.21
C TYR A 202 3.72 -1.33 -2.79
N ARG A 203 4.02 -0.33 -1.97
CA ARG A 203 3.40 -0.12 -0.67
C ARG A 203 2.96 1.32 -0.54
N LEU A 204 1.70 1.52 -0.19
CA LEU A 204 1.12 2.83 0.08
C LEU A 204 1.15 3.11 1.59
N TYR A 205 1.71 4.26 1.95
CA TYR A 205 1.67 4.83 3.29
C TYR A 205 0.66 5.97 3.31
N THR A 206 -0.09 6.08 4.40
CA THR A 206 -1.15 7.07 4.59
C THR A 206 -1.03 7.73 5.98
N THR A 207 -1.96 8.61 6.33
CA THR A 207 -2.06 9.17 7.68
C THR A 207 -2.18 8.10 8.77
N SER A 208 -2.75 6.94 8.46
CA SER A 208 -2.79 5.79 9.39
C SER A 208 -1.40 5.20 9.67
N ASP A 209 -0.43 5.43 8.79
CA ASP A 209 0.97 5.04 8.99
C ASP A 209 1.82 6.15 9.62
N GLY A 210 1.20 7.25 10.05
CA GLY A 210 1.85 8.38 10.70
C GLY A 210 2.29 9.50 9.76
N LEU A 211 1.79 9.52 8.51
CA LEU A 211 2.04 10.66 7.63
C LEU A 211 1.30 11.92 8.15
N GLN A 212 1.91 13.08 7.91
CA GLN A 212 1.32 14.37 8.23
C GLN A 212 0.00 14.64 7.48
N ASP A 213 -0.09 14.17 6.24
CA ASP A 213 -1.26 14.20 5.35
C ASP A 213 -1.06 13.18 4.23
N ASN A 214 -2.13 12.86 3.47
CA ASN A 214 -2.05 12.03 2.27
C ASN A 214 -1.65 12.82 1.03
N ILE A 215 -1.62 14.15 1.10
CA ILE A 215 -1.29 15.04 -0.02
C ILE A 215 0.07 15.69 0.21
N PHE A 216 0.94 15.59 -0.80
CA PHE A 216 2.27 16.14 -0.79
C PHE A 216 2.40 17.32 -1.75
N ASN A 217 3.19 18.33 -1.34
CA ASN A 217 3.46 19.52 -2.14
C ASN A 217 4.46 19.20 -3.26
N ARG A 218 4.27 19.81 -4.43
CA ARG A 218 5.18 19.63 -5.57
C ARG A 218 6.58 20.13 -5.23
N GLY A 219 7.60 19.36 -5.62
CA GLY A 219 8.99 19.72 -5.41
C GLY A 219 9.45 19.73 -3.95
N ALA A 220 8.56 19.39 -3.00
CA ALA A 220 8.87 19.39 -1.58
C ALA A 220 9.38 18.01 -1.13
N SER A 221 10.45 17.53 -1.73
CA SER A 221 11.12 16.28 -1.33
C SER A 221 12.64 16.42 -1.42
N PHE A 222 13.31 15.72 -0.51
CA PHE A 222 14.78 15.75 -0.44
C PHE A 222 15.29 14.43 0.16
N VAL A 223 16.48 14.00 -0.30
CA VAL A 223 17.21 12.87 0.29
C VAL A 223 18.54 13.40 0.80
N ALA A 224 18.75 13.28 2.11
CA ALA A 224 19.99 13.69 2.73
C ALA A 224 21.14 12.69 2.44
N SER A 225 22.38 13.12 2.61
CA SER A 225 23.58 12.31 2.33
C SER A 225 23.66 11.03 3.16
N ASP A 226 23.10 11.04 4.37
CA ASP A 226 22.99 9.86 5.25
C ASP A 226 21.89 8.89 4.83
N GLY A 227 20.98 9.33 3.94
CA GLY A 227 19.86 8.56 3.39
C GLY A 227 18.54 8.81 4.09
N GLU A 228 18.45 9.82 4.98
CA GLU A 228 17.18 10.31 5.48
C GLU A 228 16.38 10.96 4.34
N MET A 229 15.12 10.59 4.21
CA MET A 229 14.20 11.12 3.21
C MET A 229 13.21 12.10 3.84
N PHE A 230 12.95 13.20 3.13
CA PHE A 230 12.01 14.24 3.54
C PHE A 230 10.95 14.44 2.48
N PHE A 231 9.68 14.49 2.92
CA PHE A 231 8.53 14.78 2.05
C PHE A 231 7.63 15.79 2.72
N GLY A 232 7.49 16.97 2.11
CA GLY A 232 6.68 18.08 2.61
C GLY A 232 5.25 18.04 2.05
N GLY A 233 4.30 18.41 2.88
CA GLY A 233 2.89 18.50 2.54
C GLY A 233 2.18 19.63 3.25
N HIS A 234 0.85 19.62 3.26
CA HIS A 234 0.03 20.74 3.73
C HIS A 234 0.09 20.94 5.25
N ARG A 235 0.38 19.90 6.04
CA ARG A 235 0.41 19.94 7.49
C ARG A 235 1.82 19.80 8.09
N GLY A 236 2.84 20.00 7.26
CA GLY A 236 4.23 19.88 7.67
C GLY A 236 5.03 18.95 6.76
N TYR A 237 5.95 18.22 7.31
CA TYR A 237 6.77 17.26 6.56
C TYR A 237 6.90 15.94 7.32
N ASN A 238 7.18 14.87 6.58
CA ASN A 238 7.62 13.60 7.13
C ASN A 238 9.10 13.41 6.85
N SER A 239 9.86 12.96 7.85
CA SER A 239 11.22 12.46 7.66
C SER A 239 11.34 11.02 8.16
N PHE A 240 12.11 10.21 7.45
CA PHE A 240 12.31 8.80 7.80
C PHE A 240 13.51 8.20 7.09
N TYR A 241 14.01 7.10 7.66
CA TYR A 241 15.02 6.26 7.02
C TYR A 241 14.36 5.02 6.41
N PRO A 242 14.35 4.86 5.07
CA PRO A 242 13.68 3.74 4.39
C PRO A 242 14.09 2.36 4.91
N ASN A 243 15.36 2.18 5.24
CA ASN A 243 15.89 0.89 5.68
C ASN A 243 15.42 0.46 7.08
N LYS A 244 15.04 1.39 7.95
CA LYS A 244 14.58 1.08 9.32
C LYS A 244 13.14 0.58 9.35
N GLN A 245 12.37 0.80 8.29
CA GLN A 245 10.96 0.38 8.21
C GLN A 245 10.78 -1.08 7.77
N ASP A 246 11.80 -1.67 7.12
CA ASP A 246 11.75 -3.06 6.66
C ASP A 246 12.06 -4.08 7.77
N GLU A 247 12.69 -3.65 8.90
CA GLU A 247 13.19 -4.54 9.94
C GLU A 247 12.14 -5.01 10.95
N GLN A 248 10.95 -4.43 10.96
CA GLN A 248 9.91 -4.82 11.91
C GLN A 248 8.97 -5.89 11.31
N VAL A 249 9.48 -7.11 11.19
CA VAL A 249 8.63 -8.29 11.02
C VAL A 249 8.06 -8.65 12.40
N PHE A 250 7.07 -7.90 12.86
CA PHE A 250 6.31 -8.33 14.04
C PHE A 250 5.38 -9.47 13.61
N SER A 251 5.51 -10.59 14.30
CA SER A 251 4.46 -11.60 14.35
C SER A 251 3.22 -10.95 14.95
N SER A 252 2.09 -11.11 14.30
CA SER A 252 0.79 -10.60 14.78
C SER A 252 -0.06 -11.76 15.27
N PRO A 253 0.23 -12.29 16.50
CA PRO A 253 -0.52 -13.43 17.00
C PRO A 253 -2.01 -13.09 17.10
N VAL A 254 -2.83 -14.01 16.63
CA VAL A 254 -4.27 -13.87 16.72
C VAL A 254 -4.77 -14.49 18.02
N VAL A 255 -5.74 -13.84 18.66
CA VAL A 255 -6.41 -14.35 19.88
C VAL A 255 -7.90 -14.41 19.65
N ILE A 256 -8.54 -15.39 20.29
CA ILE A 256 -10.01 -15.45 20.38
C ILE A 256 -10.45 -14.40 21.40
N THR A 257 -11.29 -13.47 20.97
CA THR A 257 -11.77 -12.37 21.83
C THR A 257 -13.13 -12.66 22.45
N ASP A 258 -14.01 -13.33 21.72
CA ASP A 258 -15.34 -13.70 22.22
C ASP A 258 -15.84 -14.97 21.53
N ILE A 259 -16.75 -15.67 22.21
CA ILE A 259 -17.54 -16.78 21.68
C ILE A 259 -19.00 -16.42 21.92
N LYS A 260 -19.77 -16.26 20.86
CA LYS A 260 -21.21 -15.97 20.96
C LYS A 260 -22.01 -17.22 20.63
N VAL A 261 -22.98 -17.52 21.47
CA VAL A 261 -23.95 -18.58 21.26
C VAL A 261 -25.35 -17.96 21.13
N PHE A 262 -26.04 -18.19 20.02
CA PHE A 262 -27.27 -17.47 19.66
C PHE A 262 -27.14 -15.95 19.76
N ASN A 263 -26.03 -15.41 19.29
CA ASN A 263 -25.70 -14.00 19.35
C ASN A 263 -25.55 -13.40 20.76
N GLN A 264 -25.50 -14.23 21.80
CA GLN A 264 -25.18 -13.82 23.17
C GLN A 264 -23.66 -14.00 23.40
N SER A 265 -22.99 -12.91 23.79
CA SER A 265 -21.56 -12.92 24.14
C SER A 265 -21.28 -13.82 25.33
N TRP A 266 -20.11 -14.42 25.39
CA TRP A 266 -19.61 -15.17 26.53
C TRP A 266 -19.83 -14.47 27.87
N THR A 267 -19.61 -13.16 27.95
CA THR A 267 -19.78 -12.37 29.17
C THR A 267 -21.24 -12.21 29.58
N ALA A 268 -22.19 -12.31 28.65
CA ALA A 268 -23.62 -12.21 28.90
C ALA A 268 -24.27 -13.55 29.32
N LEU A 269 -23.59 -14.68 29.15
CA LEU A 269 -24.07 -16.00 29.58
C LEU A 269 -23.99 -16.11 31.11
N SER A 270 -24.90 -16.88 31.68
CA SER A 270 -24.87 -17.24 33.12
C SER A 270 -23.63 -18.08 33.46
N GLY A 271 -23.26 -18.16 34.73
CA GLY A 271 -22.11 -18.97 35.17
C GLY A 271 -22.27 -20.45 34.84
N GLU A 272 -23.50 -20.99 34.95
CA GLU A 272 -23.81 -22.38 34.59
C GLU A 272 -23.64 -22.62 33.06
N GLU A 273 -24.19 -21.72 32.25
CA GLU A 273 -24.07 -21.82 30.78
C GLU A 273 -22.64 -21.74 30.32
N ARG A 274 -21.81 -20.87 30.93
CA ARG A 274 -20.37 -20.78 30.62
C ARG A 274 -19.67 -22.08 30.96
N SER A 275 -19.92 -22.66 32.13
CA SER A 275 -19.27 -23.91 32.55
C SER A 275 -19.65 -25.11 31.68
N GLU A 276 -20.83 -25.12 31.08
CA GLU A 276 -21.25 -26.13 30.10
C GLU A 276 -20.44 -26.03 28.79
N ILE A 277 -20.12 -24.80 28.35
CA ILE A 277 -19.44 -24.53 27.08
C ILE A 277 -17.91 -24.68 27.23
N SER A 278 -17.34 -24.07 28.25
CA SER A 278 -15.91 -24.16 28.58
C SER A 278 -15.66 -23.72 30.02
N ASN A 279 -14.67 -24.32 30.66
CA ASN A 279 -14.22 -23.91 32.00
C ASN A 279 -13.29 -22.68 31.97
N LEU A 280 -12.84 -22.25 30.79
CA LEU A 280 -11.89 -21.14 30.59
C LEU A 280 -12.57 -20.03 29.80
N SER A 281 -12.08 -18.81 29.96
CA SER A 281 -12.53 -17.67 29.14
C SER A 281 -12.12 -17.87 27.66
N PRO A 282 -12.80 -17.22 26.69
CA PRO A 282 -12.55 -17.40 25.27
C PRO A 282 -11.09 -17.33 24.86
N ARG A 283 -10.33 -16.41 25.46
CA ARG A 283 -8.89 -16.20 25.16
C ARG A 283 -8.00 -17.41 25.48
N PHE A 284 -8.37 -18.18 26.48
CA PHE A 284 -7.58 -19.31 26.99
C PHE A 284 -8.21 -20.67 26.70
N THR A 285 -9.33 -20.66 25.97
CA THR A 285 -10.09 -21.87 25.66
C THR A 285 -9.48 -22.58 24.46
N ASP A 286 -9.14 -23.82 24.64
CA ASP A 286 -8.71 -24.76 23.59
C ASP A 286 -9.86 -25.67 23.10
N LYS A 287 -10.97 -25.70 23.85
CA LYS A 287 -12.13 -26.54 23.55
C LYS A 287 -13.44 -25.87 23.99
N ILE A 288 -14.42 -25.84 23.09
CA ILE A 288 -15.82 -25.48 23.38
C ILE A 288 -16.73 -26.68 23.14
N VAL A 289 -17.71 -26.85 24.02
CA VAL A 289 -18.70 -27.92 23.93
C VAL A 289 -20.09 -27.31 23.82
N LEU A 290 -20.78 -27.59 22.72
CA LEU A 290 -22.14 -27.09 22.48
C LEU A 290 -23.09 -28.26 22.41
N ASN A 291 -24.27 -28.12 23.00
CA ASN A 291 -25.32 -29.11 22.84
C ASN A 291 -26.01 -28.95 21.46
N TYR A 292 -26.71 -29.99 21.02
CA TYR A 292 -27.40 -30.02 19.72
C TYR A 292 -28.40 -28.87 19.49
N LYS A 293 -28.92 -28.26 20.56
CA LYS A 293 -29.81 -27.10 20.48
C LYS A 293 -29.04 -25.80 20.34
N ARG A 294 -27.80 -25.74 20.76
CA ARG A 294 -26.91 -24.56 20.73
C ARG A 294 -25.86 -24.65 19.62
N ASN A 295 -26.23 -25.15 18.45
CA ASN A 295 -25.36 -25.36 17.29
C ASN A 295 -25.25 -24.14 16.36
N ASN A 296 -25.62 -22.96 16.88
CA ASN A 296 -25.53 -21.67 16.22
C ASN A 296 -24.62 -20.79 17.06
N PHE A 297 -23.40 -20.50 16.54
CA PHE A 297 -22.38 -19.77 17.28
C PHE A 297 -21.50 -18.95 16.36
N SER A 298 -20.81 -17.96 16.93
CA SER A 298 -19.73 -17.26 16.27
C SER A 298 -18.49 -17.18 17.17
N ILE A 299 -17.34 -17.19 16.54
CA ILE A 299 -16.05 -17.01 17.18
C ILE A 299 -15.48 -15.67 16.70
N GLU A 300 -15.26 -14.76 17.62
CA GLU A 300 -14.62 -13.49 17.36
C GLU A 300 -13.12 -13.57 17.65
N PHE A 301 -12.33 -12.92 16.83
CA PHE A 301 -10.89 -12.95 16.93
C PHE A 301 -10.27 -11.59 16.59
N SER A 302 -9.06 -11.35 17.08
CA SER A 302 -8.31 -10.13 16.79
C SER A 302 -6.81 -10.42 16.81
N ALA A 303 -6.08 -9.81 15.88
CA ALA A 303 -4.63 -9.77 15.93
C ALA A 303 -4.16 -8.79 17.01
N LEU A 304 -3.06 -9.11 17.70
CA LEU A 304 -2.45 -8.24 18.70
C LEU A 304 -1.45 -7.26 18.05
N GLU A 305 -1.85 -6.69 16.93
CA GLU A 305 -1.12 -5.61 16.27
C GLU A 305 -1.88 -4.29 16.42
N TYR A 306 -1.21 -3.30 16.99
CA TYR A 306 -1.81 -2.01 17.30
C TYR A 306 -1.28 -0.86 16.42
N ALA A 307 -0.26 -1.13 15.57
CA ALA A 307 0.34 -0.10 14.73
C ALA A 307 -0.62 0.36 13.62
N ASN A 308 -1.28 -0.58 12.95
CA ASN A 308 -2.27 -0.27 11.92
C ASN A 308 -3.34 -1.38 11.82
N PRO A 309 -4.20 -1.50 12.84
CA PRO A 309 -5.12 -2.64 12.97
C PRO A 309 -6.16 -2.74 11.84
N GLU A 310 -6.43 -1.62 11.14
CA GLU A 310 -7.40 -1.58 10.04
C GLU A 310 -6.90 -2.31 8.78
N ARG A 311 -5.59 -2.52 8.65
CA ARG A 311 -4.97 -3.21 7.51
C ARG A 311 -4.77 -4.70 7.73
N ASN A 312 -5.01 -5.20 8.94
CA ASN A 312 -4.85 -6.62 9.25
C ASN A 312 -5.85 -7.43 8.45
N GLN A 313 -5.35 -8.49 7.85
CA GLN A 313 -6.18 -9.49 7.19
C GLN A 313 -6.25 -10.75 8.05
N TYR A 314 -7.31 -11.48 7.91
CA TYR A 314 -7.54 -12.72 8.65
C TYR A 314 -7.91 -13.85 7.69
N ALA A 315 -7.49 -15.04 8.03
CA ALA A 315 -7.96 -16.25 7.37
C ALA A 315 -8.38 -17.25 8.45
N TYR A 316 -9.57 -17.84 8.28
CA TYR A 316 -10.09 -18.84 9.20
C TYR A 316 -10.70 -20.01 8.44
N ARG A 317 -10.81 -21.16 9.10
CA ARG A 317 -11.56 -22.31 8.62
C ARG A 317 -12.02 -23.18 9.79
N LEU A 318 -13.15 -23.84 9.64
CA LEU A 318 -13.62 -24.90 10.52
C LEU A 318 -13.40 -26.23 9.80
N ASP A 319 -12.42 -26.99 10.24
CA ASP A 319 -12.09 -28.30 9.68
C ASP A 319 -13.24 -29.28 9.90
N GLY A 320 -13.62 -30.00 8.85
CA GLY A 320 -14.81 -30.86 8.83
C GLY A 320 -16.12 -30.14 8.40
N PHE A 321 -16.06 -28.81 8.12
CA PHE A 321 -17.18 -28.04 7.62
C PHE A 321 -16.83 -27.17 6.40
N ASP A 322 -15.76 -26.36 6.50
CA ASP A 322 -15.32 -25.47 5.43
C ASP A 322 -14.47 -26.23 4.41
N ALA A 323 -14.69 -25.97 3.11
CA ALA A 323 -13.90 -26.56 2.04
C ALA A 323 -12.44 -26.03 1.97
N GLY A 324 -12.17 -24.86 2.58
CA GLY A 324 -10.87 -24.19 2.57
C GLY A 324 -10.84 -22.97 3.47
N TRP A 325 -9.73 -22.21 3.39
CA TRP A 325 -9.56 -20.98 4.13
C TRP A 325 -10.53 -19.90 3.63
N GLN A 326 -11.25 -19.29 4.57
CA GLN A 326 -12.09 -18.11 4.34
C GLN A 326 -11.27 -16.87 4.70
N HIS A 327 -11.21 -15.89 3.79
CA HIS A 327 -10.48 -14.65 4.01
C HIS A 327 -11.44 -13.53 4.42
N THR A 328 -10.99 -12.70 5.37
CA THR A 328 -11.73 -11.54 5.85
C THR A 328 -10.77 -10.43 6.27
N ASP A 329 -11.29 -9.22 6.44
CA ASP A 329 -10.53 -8.02 6.82
C ASP A 329 -10.81 -7.59 8.28
N ALA A 330 -10.18 -6.49 8.68
CA ALA A 330 -10.30 -5.94 10.03
C ALA A 330 -11.73 -5.46 10.39
N SER A 331 -12.63 -5.26 9.43
CA SER A 331 -14.01 -4.86 9.66
C SER A 331 -14.90 -6.04 10.07
N LYS A 332 -14.52 -7.27 9.71
CA LYS A 332 -15.29 -8.49 9.94
C LYS A 332 -14.42 -9.54 10.65
N ARG A 333 -14.12 -9.32 11.92
CA ARG A 333 -13.26 -10.16 12.75
C ARG A 333 -14.03 -11.27 13.48
N PHE A 334 -14.90 -11.96 12.76
CA PHE A 334 -15.69 -13.07 13.30
C PHE A 334 -16.00 -14.13 12.25
N ALA A 335 -16.10 -15.37 12.70
CA ALA A 335 -16.57 -16.51 11.93
C ALA A 335 -17.92 -16.97 12.48
N TYR A 336 -18.93 -17.06 11.64
CA TYR A 336 -20.30 -17.45 12.04
C TYR A 336 -20.65 -18.81 11.46
N TYR A 337 -21.13 -19.70 12.33
CA TYR A 337 -21.53 -21.06 11.97
C TYR A 337 -22.93 -21.35 12.49
N ASN A 338 -23.74 -21.96 11.65
CA ASN A 338 -25.06 -22.37 12.05
C ASN A 338 -25.38 -23.81 11.63
N ASN A 339 -26.28 -24.46 12.36
CA ASN A 339 -26.81 -25.78 12.05
C ASN A 339 -25.75 -26.86 11.79
N LEU A 340 -24.65 -26.84 12.56
CA LEU A 340 -23.63 -27.88 12.46
C LEU A 340 -24.22 -29.22 12.94
N LYS A 341 -23.85 -30.30 12.27
CA LYS A 341 -24.14 -31.65 12.70
C LYS A 341 -23.39 -31.99 13.98
N SER A 342 -23.88 -32.93 14.78
CA SER A 342 -23.13 -33.46 15.91
C SER A 342 -21.79 -34.08 15.44
N GLY A 343 -20.71 -33.70 16.12
CA GLY A 343 -19.36 -34.11 15.73
C GLY A 343 -18.30 -33.25 16.41
N THR A 344 -17.06 -33.51 16.07
CA THR A 344 -15.89 -32.74 16.54
C THR A 344 -15.29 -32.03 15.35
N TYR A 345 -15.10 -30.73 15.49
CA TYR A 345 -14.52 -29.83 14.49
C TYR A 345 -13.30 -29.13 15.10
N THR A 346 -12.42 -28.62 14.26
CA THR A 346 -11.31 -27.77 14.73
C THR A 346 -11.36 -26.45 13.98
N PHE A 347 -11.53 -25.37 14.72
CA PHE A 347 -11.45 -24.01 14.21
C PHE A 347 -10.00 -23.59 14.16
N TYR A 348 -9.60 -23.02 13.02
CA TYR A 348 -8.28 -22.45 12.77
C TYR A 348 -8.45 -21.01 12.39
N VAL A 349 -7.59 -20.14 12.93
CA VAL A 349 -7.52 -18.73 12.52
C VAL A 349 -6.09 -18.24 12.56
N LYS A 350 -5.72 -17.45 11.55
CA LYS A 350 -4.44 -16.74 11.45
C LYS A 350 -4.66 -15.33 10.95
N SER A 351 -3.70 -14.45 11.20
CA SER A 351 -3.73 -13.07 10.72
C SER A 351 -2.50 -12.71 9.91
N SER A 352 -2.61 -11.71 9.07
CA SER A 352 -1.47 -10.99 8.56
C SER A 352 -1.24 -9.72 9.38
N ASN A 353 0.00 -9.23 9.38
CA ASN A 353 0.28 -7.90 9.88
C ASN A 353 -0.16 -6.82 8.87
N SER A 354 -0.04 -5.55 9.26
CA SER A 354 -0.34 -4.38 8.42
C SER A 354 0.47 -4.31 7.11
N ASN A 355 1.55 -5.08 7.00
CA ASN A 355 2.39 -5.20 5.81
C ASN A 355 1.95 -6.34 4.87
N GLY A 356 0.88 -7.07 5.22
CA GLY A 356 0.41 -8.22 4.47
C GLY A 356 1.20 -9.51 4.69
N ILE A 357 2.11 -9.54 5.67
CA ILE A 357 2.88 -10.74 6.03
C ILE A 357 2.03 -11.59 6.97
N TRP A 358 1.74 -12.81 6.55
CA TRP A 358 0.96 -13.76 7.33
C TRP A 358 1.79 -14.35 8.48
N ASP A 359 1.17 -14.43 9.68
CA ASP A 359 1.76 -15.16 10.81
C ASP A 359 1.69 -16.67 10.53
N GLU A 360 2.78 -17.38 10.81
CA GLU A 360 2.82 -18.83 10.72
C GLU A 360 2.11 -19.50 11.90
N ASN A 361 1.96 -18.77 13.02
CA ASN A 361 1.25 -19.25 14.20
C ASN A 361 -0.26 -19.23 13.97
N VAL A 362 -0.87 -20.39 13.96
CA VAL A 362 -2.31 -20.58 13.79
C VAL A 362 -2.94 -20.83 15.15
N GLN A 363 -3.87 -19.96 15.56
CA GLN A 363 -4.67 -20.21 16.75
C GLN A 363 -5.73 -21.27 16.46
N THR A 364 -5.88 -22.24 17.38
CA THR A 364 -6.80 -23.38 17.21
C THR A 364 -7.76 -23.51 18.38
N VAL A 365 -9.00 -23.87 18.09
CA VAL A 365 -10.03 -24.19 19.09
C VAL A 365 -10.82 -25.42 18.63
N LYS A 366 -10.93 -26.44 19.47
CA LYS A 366 -11.80 -27.60 19.21
C LYS A 366 -13.25 -27.27 19.52
N VAL A 367 -14.13 -27.53 18.57
CA VAL A 367 -15.58 -27.35 18.70
C VAL A 367 -16.27 -28.70 18.71
N VAL A 368 -16.91 -29.05 19.80
CA VAL A 368 -17.63 -30.30 19.96
C VAL A 368 -19.15 -30.04 20.01
N ILE A 369 -19.89 -30.55 19.05
CA ILE A 369 -21.34 -30.52 19.04
C ILE A 369 -21.90 -31.87 19.54
N LEU A 370 -22.47 -31.86 20.71
CA LEU A 370 -23.05 -33.07 21.31
C LEU A 370 -24.28 -33.57 20.54
N PRO A 371 -24.44 -34.88 20.38
CA PRO A 371 -25.62 -35.44 19.73
C PRO A 371 -26.85 -35.25 20.60
N PRO A 372 -28.04 -35.18 19.99
CA PRO A 372 -29.28 -35.20 20.75
C PRO A 372 -29.46 -36.52 21.53
N PRO A 373 -30.14 -36.53 22.70
CA PRO A 373 -30.28 -37.69 23.57
C PRO A 373 -30.76 -38.96 22.87
N TRP A 374 -31.64 -38.80 21.90
CA TRP A 374 -32.19 -39.92 21.11
C TRP A 374 -31.26 -40.49 20.05
N LYS A 375 -30.10 -39.89 19.79
CA LYS A 375 -29.05 -40.37 18.87
C LYS A 375 -27.78 -40.83 19.62
N THR A 376 -27.87 -41.07 20.90
CA THR A 376 -26.79 -41.62 21.71
C THR A 376 -26.79 -43.15 21.70
N TRP A 377 -25.63 -43.79 22.00
CA TRP A 377 -25.51 -45.23 21.99
C TRP A 377 -26.50 -45.94 22.94
N TRP A 378 -26.77 -45.36 24.11
CA TRP A 378 -27.74 -45.90 25.06
C TRP A 378 -29.19 -45.80 24.56
N ALA A 379 -29.53 -44.75 23.77
CA ALA A 379 -30.87 -44.64 23.17
C ALA A 379 -31.07 -45.74 22.12
N TYR A 380 -30.06 -46.02 21.30
CA TYR A 380 -30.15 -47.13 20.35
C TYR A 380 -30.27 -48.49 21.06
N THR A 381 -29.55 -48.71 22.18
CA THR A 381 -29.73 -49.90 23.00
C THR A 381 -31.14 -50.05 23.54
N LEU A 382 -31.73 -48.95 24.04
CA LEU A 382 -33.11 -48.89 24.48
C LEU A 382 -34.07 -49.24 23.34
N TYR A 383 -33.86 -48.67 22.14
CA TYR A 383 -34.68 -48.97 20.97
C TYR A 383 -34.64 -50.46 20.59
N ILE A 384 -33.48 -51.08 20.65
CA ILE A 384 -33.31 -52.51 20.39
C ILE A 384 -34.08 -53.33 21.43
N ILE A 385 -33.97 -53.00 22.73
CA ILE A 385 -34.70 -53.70 23.82
C ILE A 385 -36.21 -53.61 23.61
N ILE A 386 -36.71 -52.41 23.26
CA ILE A 386 -38.15 -52.19 22.99
C ILE A 386 -38.60 -53.03 21.79
N LEU A 387 -37.80 -53.06 20.71
CA LEU A 387 -38.10 -53.79 19.50
C LEU A 387 -38.15 -55.30 19.73
N VAL A 388 -37.21 -55.83 20.52
CA VAL A 388 -37.18 -57.25 20.94
C VAL A 388 -38.39 -57.57 21.84
N GLY A 389 -38.77 -56.65 22.77
CA GLY A 389 -39.94 -56.83 23.62
C GLY A 389 -41.26 -56.89 22.80
N ILE A 390 -41.41 -56.00 21.81
CA ILE A 390 -42.54 -55.97 20.89
C ILE A 390 -42.61 -57.28 20.08
N ALA A 391 -41.49 -57.70 19.52
CA ALA A 391 -41.39 -58.96 18.76
C ALA A 391 -41.76 -60.19 19.61
N GLY A 392 -41.27 -60.23 20.86
CA GLY A 392 -41.64 -61.28 21.83
C GLY A 392 -43.15 -61.31 22.20
N TYR A 393 -43.70 -60.07 22.35
CA TYR A 393 -45.14 -59.92 22.61
C TYR A 393 -46.00 -60.40 21.43
N ILE A 394 -45.66 -60.00 20.22
CA ILE A 394 -46.33 -60.45 18.99
C ILE A 394 -46.18 -61.94 18.82
N TYR A 395 -44.99 -62.52 19.03
CA TYR A 395 -44.80 -63.97 19.00
C TYR A 395 -45.66 -64.70 20.00
N ARG A 396 -45.78 -64.18 21.23
CA ARG A 396 -46.68 -64.74 22.26
C ARG A 396 -48.18 -64.71 21.84
N ILE A 397 -48.65 -63.62 21.24
CA ILE A 397 -50.00 -63.49 20.71
C ILE A 397 -50.21 -64.52 19.59
N ILE A 398 -49.32 -64.62 18.64
CA ILE A 398 -49.42 -65.55 17.53
C ILE A 398 -49.46 -67.00 18.08
N ARG A 399 -48.55 -67.32 18.95
CA ARG A 399 -48.52 -68.66 19.61
C ARG A 399 -49.74 -68.99 20.37
N ASN A 400 -50.34 -68.03 21.10
CA ASN A 400 -51.62 -68.26 21.84
C ASN A 400 -52.80 -68.43 20.87
N ARG A 401 -52.84 -67.67 19.75
CA ARG A 401 -53.90 -67.87 18.73
C ARG A 401 -53.77 -69.23 18.03
N ILE A 402 -52.63 -69.71 17.76
CA ILE A 402 -52.40 -71.04 17.19
C ILE A 402 -52.90 -72.14 18.20
N ARG A 403 -52.58 -71.99 19.51
CA ARG A 403 -53.00 -72.90 20.54
C ARG A 403 -54.52 -72.96 20.73
N LEU A 404 -55.24 -71.88 20.45
CA LEU A 404 -56.70 -71.81 20.54
C LEU A 404 -57.45 -72.30 19.28
N ARG A 405 -56.69 -72.53 18.17
CA ARG A 405 -57.21 -73.06 16.93
C ARG A 405 -57.05 -74.58 16.78
N ASN A 406 -56.18 -75.22 17.56
CA ASN A 406 -56.03 -76.63 17.70
C ASN A 406 -56.73 -77.12 18.97
#